data_ab6be04ecb23a05a7c6e4b9be0e65588
#
_entry.id   ab6be04ecb23a05a7c6e4b9be0e65588
#
_cell.length_a   1.000
_cell.length_b   1.000
_cell.length_c   1.000
_cell.angle_alpha   90.00
_cell.angle_beta   90.00
_cell.angle_gamma   90.00
#
_symmetry.space_group_name_H-M   'P 1'
#
loop_
_entity.id
_entity.type
_entity.pdbx_description
1 polymer ?
#
loop_
_entity_poly.entity_id
_entity_poly.type
_entity_poly.pdbx_seq_one_letter_code
_entity_poly.pdbx_strand_id
1 'polypeptide(L)'
;VIVARGREALERTTAELAAQGGPSVQVLAVAEDITTVAGRAAVFAVPGGPGVNFDIVVTNAGGPPPGDFRDWDRDAWIKAVDANMLTPIELIKATVDGMAARGFGRIVNITSSAVKAPIDILGLSNGARSGLTGFVAGVARSGIAAKGVTINNLLPGKFDTDRIATTLRAAAEKTGKSVDDIRRAQQAQIPAGRYGTAEEFGAICAFLCSQQAAYL
;
A
#
# COMPACT_ATOMS: atom_id res chain seq x y z
N VAL A 1 0.64 -0.61 -14.85
CA VAL A 1 1.44 -1.79 -14.42
C VAL A 1 0.97 -2.22 -13.05
N ILE A 2 0.74 -3.52 -12.86
CA ILE A 2 0.44 -4.12 -11.56
C ILE A 2 1.51 -5.14 -11.19
N VAL A 3 1.83 -5.22 -9.89
CA VAL A 3 2.95 -6.05 -9.40
C VAL A 3 2.49 -6.89 -8.22
N ALA A 4 2.74 -8.19 -8.26
CA ALA A 4 2.52 -9.08 -7.13
C ALA A 4 3.37 -10.35 -7.28
N ARG A 5 3.62 -11.06 -6.18
CA ARG A 5 4.36 -12.32 -6.19
C ARG A 5 3.53 -13.52 -6.69
N GLY A 6 2.24 -13.48 -6.41
CA GLY A 6 1.30 -14.57 -6.76
C GLY A 6 0.85 -14.46 -8.22
N ARG A 7 1.44 -15.27 -9.11
CA ARG A 7 1.19 -15.24 -10.56
C ARG A 7 -0.28 -15.44 -10.91
N GLU A 8 -0.93 -16.46 -10.37
CA GLU A 8 -2.33 -16.77 -10.67
C GLU A 8 -3.30 -15.63 -10.31
N ALA A 9 -3.15 -15.06 -9.09
CA ALA A 9 -3.97 -13.94 -8.66
C ALA A 9 -3.69 -12.69 -9.52
N LEU A 10 -2.44 -12.48 -9.91
CA LEU A 10 -2.02 -11.36 -10.74
C LEU A 10 -2.62 -11.47 -12.14
N GLU A 11 -2.60 -12.64 -12.76
CA GLU A 11 -3.17 -12.93 -14.10
C GLU A 11 -4.69 -12.71 -14.09
N ARG A 12 -5.39 -13.21 -13.07
CA ARG A 12 -6.83 -12.98 -12.90
C ARG A 12 -7.15 -11.49 -12.80
N THR A 13 -6.46 -10.76 -11.92
CA THR A 13 -6.64 -9.31 -11.75
C THR A 13 -6.31 -8.54 -13.03
N THR A 14 -5.29 -8.96 -13.78
CA THR A 14 -4.97 -8.37 -15.09
C THR A 14 -6.13 -8.48 -16.06
N ALA A 15 -6.74 -9.66 -16.16
CA ALA A 15 -7.89 -9.89 -17.04
C ALA A 15 -9.12 -9.06 -16.60
N GLU A 16 -9.39 -8.99 -15.30
CA GLU A 16 -10.49 -8.19 -14.74
C GLU A 16 -10.31 -6.69 -15.06
N LEU A 17 -9.12 -6.14 -14.83
CA LEU A 17 -8.81 -4.73 -15.10
C LEU A 17 -8.85 -4.40 -16.59
N ALA A 18 -8.36 -5.29 -17.45
CA ALA A 18 -8.42 -5.12 -18.90
C ALA A 18 -9.89 -5.12 -19.39
N ALA A 19 -10.73 -6.01 -18.85
CA ALA A 19 -12.15 -6.06 -19.19
C ALA A 19 -12.89 -4.79 -18.76
N GLN A 20 -12.59 -4.25 -17.57
CA GLN A 20 -13.19 -3.02 -17.06
C GLN A 20 -12.73 -1.76 -17.81
N GLY A 21 -11.44 -1.72 -18.16
CA GLY A 21 -10.83 -0.56 -18.82
C GLY A 21 -11.20 -0.43 -20.31
N GLY A 22 -11.66 -1.50 -20.92
CA GLY A 22 -11.97 -1.55 -22.35
C GLY A 22 -10.72 -1.55 -23.25
N PRO A 23 -10.90 -1.44 -24.57
CA PRO A 23 -9.84 -1.69 -25.56
C PRO A 23 -8.70 -0.66 -25.55
N SER A 24 -8.88 0.49 -24.94
CA SER A 24 -7.84 1.54 -24.85
C SER A 24 -6.94 1.39 -23.64
N VAL A 25 -7.25 0.46 -22.73
CA VAL A 25 -6.48 0.25 -21.49
C VAL A 25 -5.55 -0.94 -21.64
N GLN A 26 -4.26 -0.69 -21.53
CA GLN A 26 -3.25 -1.74 -21.42
C GLN A 26 -2.93 -2.03 -19.97
N VAL A 27 -3.07 -3.28 -19.55
CA VAL A 27 -2.67 -3.74 -18.21
C VAL A 27 -1.44 -4.63 -18.34
N LEU A 28 -0.33 -4.21 -17.73
CA LEU A 28 0.92 -4.95 -17.70
C LEU A 28 1.11 -5.55 -16.31
N ALA A 29 1.37 -6.85 -16.25
CA ALA A 29 1.56 -7.59 -15.02
C ALA A 29 3.02 -8.01 -14.82
N VAL A 30 3.57 -7.79 -13.62
CA VAL A 30 4.93 -8.19 -13.26
C VAL A 30 4.87 -9.09 -12.03
N ALA A 31 5.15 -10.38 -12.23
CA ALA A 31 5.10 -11.39 -11.16
C ALA A 31 6.42 -11.43 -10.39
N GLU A 32 6.68 -10.39 -9.59
CA GLU A 32 7.95 -10.20 -8.87
C GLU A 32 7.73 -9.68 -7.44
N ASP A 33 8.77 -9.76 -6.62
CA ASP A 33 8.80 -9.14 -5.31
C ASP A 33 9.35 -7.71 -5.42
N ILE A 34 8.47 -6.73 -5.29
CA ILE A 34 8.81 -5.30 -5.37
C ILE A 34 9.80 -4.84 -4.30
N THR A 35 9.96 -5.58 -3.20
CA THR A 35 10.91 -5.25 -2.14
C THR A 35 12.35 -5.52 -2.55
N THR A 36 12.58 -6.31 -3.58
CA THR A 36 13.92 -6.62 -4.10
C THR A 36 14.36 -5.63 -5.19
N VAL A 37 15.66 -5.47 -5.33
CA VAL A 37 16.24 -4.68 -6.43
C VAL A 37 15.85 -5.24 -7.78
N ALA A 38 15.89 -6.57 -7.94
CA ALA A 38 15.52 -7.25 -9.18
C ALA A 38 14.04 -7.04 -9.52
N GLY A 39 13.14 -7.16 -8.53
CA GLY A 39 11.71 -6.92 -8.72
C GLY A 39 11.41 -5.49 -9.16
N ARG A 40 12.03 -4.48 -8.54
CA ARG A 40 11.90 -3.08 -8.98
C ARG A 40 12.44 -2.88 -10.41
N ALA A 41 13.60 -3.46 -10.73
CA ALA A 41 14.16 -3.40 -12.06
C ALA A 41 13.22 -4.03 -13.11
N ALA A 42 12.62 -5.18 -12.81
CA ALA A 42 11.65 -5.84 -13.68
C ALA A 42 10.41 -4.98 -13.96
N VAL A 43 9.92 -4.24 -12.96
CA VAL A 43 8.79 -3.30 -13.15
C VAL A 43 9.15 -2.18 -14.12
N PHE A 44 10.34 -1.59 -13.97
CA PHE A 44 10.78 -0.50 -14.84
C PHE A 44 11.20 -0.98 -16.24
N ALA A 45 11.52 -2.25 -16.40
CA ALA A 45 11.90 -2.85 -17.67
C ALA A 45 10.77 -3.64 -18.37
N VAL A 46 9.53 -3.63 -17.81
CA VAL A 46 8.43 -4.42 -18.39
C VAL A 46 8.17 -3.99 -19.84
N PRO A 47 8.12 -4.94 -20.80
CA PRO A 47 7.90 -4.60 -22.21
C PRO A 47 6.57 -3.86 -22.42
N GLY A 48 6.62 -2.77 -23.17
CA GLY A 48 5.47 -1.89 -23.40
C GLY A 48 5.10 -0.99 -22.21
N GLY A 49 5.89 -1.02 -21.15
CA GLY A 49 5.70 -0.18 -19.97
C GLY A 49 6.34 1.21 -20.10
N PRO A 50 6.07 2.10 -19.15
CA PRO A 50 6.55 3.48 -19.17
C PRO A 50 8.01 3.65 -18.72
N GLY A 51 8.72 2.59 -18.41
CA GLY A 51 10.02 2.69 -17.75
C GLY A 51 9.87 3.28 -16.35
N VAL A 52 10.58 4.36 -16.06
CA VAL A 52 10.44 5.16 -14.83
C VAL A 52 9.43 6.31 -14.96
N ASN A 53 8.82 6.50 -16.14
CA ASN A 53 7.95 7.64 -16.45
C ASN A 53 6.49 7.41 -16.05
N PHE A 54 6.27 6.95 -14.84
CA PHE A 54 4.93 6.85 -14.28
C PHE A 54 4.37 8.23 -13.93
N ASP A 55 3.10 8.45 -14.17
CA ASP A 55 2.36 9.64 -13.72
C ASP A 55 1.71 9.42 -12.37
N ILE A 56 1.37 8.17 -12.06
CA ILE A 56 0.73 7.76 -10.82
C ILE A 56 1.47 6.53 -10.25
N VAL A 57 1.82 6.59 -8.97
CA VAL A 57 2.43 5.46 -8.25
C VAL A 57 1.65 5.22 -6.95
N VAL A 58 1.10 4.02 -6.82
CA VAL A 58 0.49 3.57 -5.56
C VAL A 58 1.39 2.50 -4.96
N THR A 59 1.98 2.78 -3.80
CA THR A 59 2.82 1.82 -3.09
C THR A 59 1.98 1.05 -2.09
N ASN A 60 1.98 -0.28 -2.20
CA ASN A 60 1.29 -1.17 -1.27
C ASN A 60 2.07 -2.47 -1.13
N ALA A 61 2.74 -2.67 -0.02
CA ALA A 61 3.41 -3.92 0.32
C ALA A 61 2.71 -4.62 1.48
N GLY A 62 2.87 -5.93 1.57
CA GLY A 62 2.37 -6.71 2.71
C GLY A 62 2.94 -6.17 4.02
N GLY A 63 2.09 -6.00 5.03
CA GLY A 63 2.55 -5.63 6.36
C GLY A 63 3.33 -6.77 7.04
N PRO A 64 4.28 -6.46 7.93
CA PRO A 64 4.98 -7.46 8.73
C PRO A 64 4.00 -8.23 9.64
N PRO A 65 4.37 -9.42 10.12
CA PRO A 65 3.53 -10.20 11.02
C PRO A 65 3.34 -9.46 12.36
N PRO A 66 2.16 -9.64 12.99
CA PRO A 66 1.95 -9.20 14.37
C PRO A 66 2.73 -10.11 15.34
N GLY A 67 3.06 -9.60 16.53
CA GLY A 67 3.72 -10.38 17.56
C GLY A 67 4.07 -9.55 18.79
N ASP A 68 4.75 -10.15 19.77
CA ASP A 68 5.33 -9.43 20.89
C ASP A 68 6.67 -8.81 20.47
N PHE A 69 6.96 -7.61 20.95
CA PHE A 69 8.20 -6.91 20.57
C PHE A 69 9.48 -7.64 21.02
N ARG A 70 9.37 -8.51 22.01
CA ARG A 70 10.47 -9.33 22.52
C ARG A 70 10.83 -10.49 21.58
N ASP A 71 9.91 -10.90 20.71
CA ASP A 71 10.10 -12.03 19.79
C ASP A 71 10.77 -11.60 18.48
N TRP A 72 10.86 -10.30 18.22
CA TRP A 72 11.45 -9.78 16.97
C TRP A 72 12.93 -9.49 17.13
N ASP A 73 13.74 -10.23 16.42
CA ASP A 73 15.17 -9.97 16.27
C ASP A 73 15.46 -8.78 15.35
N ARG A 74 16.72 -8.45 15.22
CA ARG A 74 17.20 -7.36 14.37
C ARG A 74 16.84 -7.59 12.90
N ASP A 75 16.85 -8.81 12.42
CA ASP A 75 16.58 -9.15 11.02
C ASP A 75 15.09 -8.95 10.70
N ALA A 76 14.18 -9.29 11.60
CA ALA A 76 12.76 -8.99 11.48
C ALA A 76 12.51 -7.47 11.35
N TRP A 77 13.22 -6.65 12.15
CA TRP A 77 13.15 -5.20 12.05
C TRP A 77 13.68 -4.67 10.72
N ILE A 78 14.87 -5.13 10.28
CA ILE A 78 15.45 -4.73 8.99
C ILE A 78 14.50 -5.07 7.85
N LYS A 79 13.94 -6.28 7.83
CA LYS A 79 12.99 -6.73 6.81
C LYS A 79 11.71 -5.89 6.79
N ALA A 80 11.20 -5.52 7.96
CA ALA A 80 10.02 -4.67 8.07
C ALA A 80 10.28 -3.25 7.53
N VAL A 81 11.42 -2.66 7.89
CA VAL A 81 11.87 -1.34 7.42
C VAL A 81 12.12 -1.37 5.91
N ASP A 82 12.80 -2.39 5.40
CA ASP A 82 13.06 -2.53 3.97
C ASP A 82 11.77 -2.57 3.16
N ALA A 83 10.84 -3.45 3.53
CA ALA A 83 9.59 -3.63 2.78
C ALA A 83 8.61 -2.45 2.92
N ASN A 84 8.49 -1.83 4.10
CA ASN A 84 7.42 -0.87 4.39
C ASN A 84 7.88 0.59 4.50
N MET A 85 9.19 0.86 4.38
CA MET A 85 9.76 2.19 4.37
C MET A 85 10.71 2.40 3.18
N LEU A 86 11.78 1.59 3.05
CA LEU A 86 12.79 1.81 2.02
C LEU A 86 12.26 1.51 0.61
N THR A 87 11.51 0.44 0.43
CA THR A 87 10.92 0.11 -0.88
C THR A 87 10.03 1.24 -1.43
N PRO A 88 9.05 1.79 -0.68
CA PRO A 88 8.33 2.98 -1.12
C PRO A 88 9.25 4.17 -1.42
N ILE A 89 10.28 4.42 -0.60
CA ILE A 89 11.24 5.51 -0.82
C ILE A 89 11.99 5.33 -2.15
N GLU A 90 12.45 4.12 -2.46
CA GLU A 90 13.14 3.84 -3.73
C GLU A 90 12.20 4.02 -4.95
N LEU A 91 10.92 3.66 -4.84
CA LEU A 91 9.94 3.91 -5.89
C LEU A 91 9.66 5.40 -6.08
N ILE A 92 9.52 6.16 -4.98
CA ILE A 92 9.38 7.62 -5.02
C ILE A 92 10.59 8.26 -5.71
N LYS A 93 11.79 7.90 -5.26
CA LYS A 93 13.05 8.40 -5.79
C LYS A 93 13.23 8.12 -7.29
N ALA A 94 12.80 6.95 -7.76
CA ALA A 94 12.92 6.57 -9.16
C ALA A 94 11.94 7.32 -10.08
N THR A 95 10.83 7.86 -9.58
CA THR A 95 9.73 8.39 -10.41
C THR A 95 9.46 9.88 -10.24
N VAL A 96 9.77 10.46 -9.09
CA VAL A 96 9.37 11.81 -8.70
C VAL A 96 9.94 12.91 -9.63
N ASP A 97 11.19 12.78 -10.05
CA ASP A 97 11.82 13.80 -10.89
C ASP A 97 11.22 13.81 -12.30
N GLY A 98 10.91 12.64 -12.86
CA GLY A 98 10.19 12.52 -14.12
C GLY A 98 8.78 13.12 -14.05
N MET A 99 8.05 12.87 -12.96
CA MET A 99 6.75 13.50 -12.70
C MET A 99 6.87 15.03 -12.64
N ALA A 100 7.84 15.55 -11.88
CA ALA A 100 8.09 16.98 -11.74
C ALA A 100 8.46 17.64 -13.08
N ALA A 101 9.24 16.97 -13.92
CA ALA A 101 9.60 17.45 -15.23
C ALA A 101 8.40 17.55 -16.20
N ARG A 102 7.40 16.66 -16.05
CA ARG A 102 6.15 16.69 -16.85
C ARG A 102 5.06 17.58 -16.25
N GLY A 103 5.26 18.14 -15.06
CA GLY A 103 4.28 19.01 -14.40
C GLY A 103 3.06 18.26 -13.80
N PHE A 104 3.14 16.94 -13.66
CA PHE A 104 2.09 16.13 -13.07
C PHE A 104 2.68 14.88 -12.42
N GLY A 105 2.25 14.59 -11.20
CA GLY A 105 2.56 13.35 -10.50
C GLY A 105 1.66 13.14 -9.28
N ARG A 106 1.27 11.88 -9.05
CA ARG A 106 0.50 11.45 -7.89
C ARG A 106 1.15 10.22 -7.27
N ILE A 107 1.59 10.35 -6.05
CA ILE A 107 2.14 9.24 -5.29
C ILE A 107 1.28 9.01 -4.05
N VAL A 108 0.75 7.80 -3.91
CA VAL A 108 -0.08 7.40 -2.77
C VAL A 108 0.54 6.20 -2.08
N ASN A 109 0.96 6.37 -0.84
CA ASN A 109 1.49 5.27 -0.05
C ASN A 109 0.40 4.70 0.84
N ILE A 110 0.12 3.40 0.69
CA ILE A 110 -0.81 2.70 1.56
C ILE A 110 -0.05 2.30 2.84
N THR A 111 -0.33 2.99 3.92
CA THR A 111 0.37 2.79 5.20
C THR A 111 -0.54 2.05 6.22
N SER A 112 -0.89 2.65 7.34
CA SER A 112 -1.74 2.04 8.37
C SER A 112 -2.30 3.10 9.31
N SER A 113 -3.52 2.93 9.80
CA SER A 113 -4.07 3.71 10.91
C SER A 113 -3.22 3.62 12.17
N ALA A 114 -2.45 2.55 12.34
CA ALA A 114 -1.51 2.35 13.45
C ALA A 114 -0.37 3.40 13.49
N VAL A 115 -0.15 4.16 12.44
CA VAL A 115 0.75 5.33 12.46
C VAL A 115 0.21 6.44 13.37
N LYS A 116 -1.11 6.59 13.47
CA LYS A 116 -1.78 7.57 14.32
C LYS A 116 -2.20 7.02 15.68
N ALA A 117 -2.60 5.76 15.71
CA ALA A 117 -3.00 5.04 16.92
C ALA A 117 -2.22 3.72 16.99
N PRO A 118 -0.99 3.71 17.51
CA PRO A 118 -0.14 2.52 17.54
C PRO A 118 -0.81 1.36 18.27
N ILE A 119 -0.66 0.17 17.70
CA ILE A 119 -1.17 -1.08 18.23
C ILE A 119 0.04 -1.89 18.71
N ASP A 120 0.01 -2.38 19.93
CA ASP A 120 1.14 -3.05 20.61
C ASP A 120 1.72 -4.23 19.82
N ILE A 121 0.84 -5.12 19.33
CA ILE A 121 1.24 -6.29 18.55
C ILE A 121 1.71 -5.95 17.11
N LEU A 122 1.67 -4.71 16.70
CA LEU A 122 2.09 -4.26 15.34
C LEU A 122 3.38 -3.45 15.36
N GLY A 123 4.25 -3.62 16.36
CA GLY A 123 5.46 -2.82 16.54
C GLY A 123 6.33 -2.67 15.31
N LEU A 124 6.58 -3.74 14.57
CA LEU A 124 7.33 -3.71 13.30
C LEU A 124 6.68 -2.77 12.28
N SER A 125 5.35 -2.88 12.11
CA SER A 125 4.58 -2.03 11.21
C SER A 125 4.51 -0.59 11.70
N ASN A 126 4.30 -0.38 13.01
CA ASN A 126 4.27 0.95 13.62
C ASN A 126 5.57 1.70 13.34
N GLY A 127 6.72 1.07 13.58
CA GLY A 127 8.03 1.66 13.36
C GLY A 127 8.30 1.99 11.89
N ALA A 128 8.19 1.00 11.00
CA ALA A 128 8.51 1.16 9.59
C ALA A 128 7.60 2.19 8.90
N ARG A 129 6.28 2.12 9.12
CA ARG A 129 5.31 3.01 8.46
C ARG A 129 5.30 4.42 9.04
N SER A 130 5.64 4.59 10.33
CA SER A 130 5.86 5.92 10.90
C SER A 130 7.09 6.58 10.32
N GLY A 131 8.17 5.82 10.09
CA GLY A 131 9.37 6.31 9.40
C GLY A 131 9.06 6.79 7.98
N LEU A 132 8.31 5.99 7.19
CA LEU A 132 7.84 6.42 5.87
C LEU A 132 6.99 7.68 5.96
N THR A 133 6.09 7.77 6.94
CA THR A 133 5.22 8.94 7.12
C THR A 133 6.02 10.21 7.39
N GLY A 134 7.06 10.11 8.24
CA GLY A 134 7.98 11.24 8.50
C GLY A 134 8.74 11.65 7.25
N PHE A 135 9.28 10.69 6.49
CA PHE A 135 9.95 10.96 5.21
C PHE A 135 9.02 11.68 4.22
N VAL A 136 7.82 11.15 4.01
CA VAL A 136 6.82 11.74 3.09
C VAL A 136 6.45 13.14 3.51
N ALA A 137 6.25 13.41 4.81
CA ALA A 137 5.94 14.74 5.32
C ALA A 137 7.01 15.80 4.98
N GLY A 138 8.29 15.39 4.93
CA GLY A 138 9.39 16.24 4.51
C GLY A 138 9.39 16.47 2.98
N VAL A 139 9.35 15.41 2.20
CA VAL A 139 9.44 15.48 0.73
C VAL A 139 8.22 16.17 0.13
N ALA A 140 7.02 15.93 0.63
CA ALA A 140 5.78 16.57 0.12
C ALA A 140 5.79 18.11 0.26
N ARG A 141 6.61 18.66 1.16
CA ARG A 141 6.79 20.11 1.36
C ARG A 141 7.96 20.69 0.58
N SER A 142 8.65 19.88 -0.20
CA SER A 142 9.75 20.34 -1.05
C SER A 142 9.24 20.99 -2.34
N GLY A 143 10.13 21.48 -3.18
CA GLY A 143 9.79 22.13 -4.44
C GLY A 143 9.04 21.28 -5.46
N ILE A 144 8.80 19.99 -5.21
CA ILE A 144 8.02 19.12 -6.11
C ILE A 144 6.54 19.50 -6.19
N ALA A 145 5.97 20.02 -5.09
CA ALA A 145 4.59 20.48 -5.05
C ALA A 145 4.32 21.61 -6.05
N ALA A 146 5.26 22.56 -6.16
CA ALA A 146 5.20 23.65 -7.14
C ALA A 146 5.31 23.16 -8.61
N LYS A 147 5.74 21.91 -8.79
CA LYS A 147 5.84 21.23 -10.10
C LYS A 147 4.68 20.26 -10.35
N GLY A 148 3.57 20.40 -9.62
CA GLY A 148 2.36 19.60 -9.81
C GLY A 148 2.42 18.16 -9.28
N VAL A 149 3.40 17.84 -8.42
CA VAL A 149 3.53 16.50 -7.82
C VAL A 149 3.02 16.51 -6.39
N THR A 150 2.11 15.59 -6.06
CA THR A 150 1.66 15.37 -4.67
C THR A 150 2.06 13.98 -4.17
N ILE A 151 2.43 13.89 -2.90
CA ILE A 151 2.72 12.62 -2.22
C ILE A 151 1.86 12.54 -0.96
N ASN A 152 0.98 11.55 -0.92
CA ASN A 152 0.06 11.34 0.19
C ASN A 152 0.20 9.96 0.81
N ASN A 153 -0.06 9.86 2.10
CA ASN A 153 -0.21 8.59 2.80
C ASN A 153 -1.69 8.31 3.07
N LEU A 154 -2.18 7.18 2.59
CA LEU A 154 -3.51 6.70 2.89
C LEU A 154 -3.41 5.66 4.01
N LEU A 155 -4.12 5.89 5.12
CA LEU A 155 -4.02 5.14 6.35
C LEU A 155 -5.27 4.27 6.56
N PRO A 156 -5.31 3.03 6.02
CA PRO A 156 -6.45 2.15 6.20
C PRO A 156 -6.65 1.78 7.67
N GLY A 157 -7.91 1.77 8.07
CA GLY A 157 -8.38 1.10 9.27
C GLY A 157 -8.68 -0.38 8.99
N LYS A 158 -9.87 -0.84 9.38
CA LYS A 158 -10.31 -2.22 9.12
C LYS A 158 -11.23 -2.27 7.91
N PHE A 159 -10.79 -2.97 6.86
CA PHE A 159 -11.53 -3.23 5.63
C PHE A 159 -11.82 -4.73 5.48
N ASP A 160 -12.99 -5.09 4.96
CA ASP A 160 -13.38 -6.49 4.75
C ASP A 160 -12.58 -7.09 3.58
N THR A 161 -11.55 -7.83 3.93
CA THR A 161 -10.57 -8.42 3.00
C THR A 161 -10.20 -9.83 3.45
N ASP A 162 -9.60 -10.61 2.58
CA ASP A 162 -9.09 -11.95 2.90
C ASP A 162 -8.13 -11.96 4.10
N ARG A 163 -7.39 -10.87 4.28
CA ARG A 163 -6.50 -10.71 5.45
C ARG A 163 -7.29 -10.62 6.75
N ILE A 164 -8.39 -9.86 6.77
CA ILE A 164 -9.29 -9.80 7.95
C ILE A 164 -9.92 -11.16 8.20
N ALA A 165 -10.40 -11.85 7.16
CA ALA A 165 -10.96 -13.19 7.29
C ALA A 165 -9.96 -14.17 7.91
N THR A 166 -8.70 -14.14 7.49
CA THR A 166 -7.63 -14.96 8.06
C THR A 166 -7.33 -14.60 9.51
N THR A 167 -7.28 -13.31 9.84
CA THR A 167 -7.04 -12.84 11.22
C THR A 167 -8.18 -13.23 12.16
N LEU A 168 -9.43 -13.16 11.69
CA LEU A 168 -10.60 -13.56 12.46
C LEU A 168 -10.59 -15.07 12.76
N ARG A 169 -10.23 -15.91 11.76
CA ARG A 169 -10.09 -17.36 11.96
C ARG A 169 -9.01 -17.69 13.01
N ALA A 170 -7.84 -17.10 12.89
CA ALA A 170 -6.76 -17.29 13.86
C ALA A 170 -7.15 -16.83 15.28
N ALA A 171 -7.90 -15.74 15.41
CA ALA A 171 -8.41 -15.28 16.70
C ALA A 171 -9.50 -16.22 17.26
N ALA A 172 -10.35 -16.80 16.41
CA ALA A 172 -11.34 -17.79 16.81
C ALA A 172 -10.69 -19.05 17.38
N GLU A 173 -9.69 -19.59 16.67
CA GLU A 173 -8.90 -20.74 17.13
C GLU A 173 -8.22 -20.47 18.48
N LYS A 174 -7.61 -19.30 18.64
CA LYS A 174 -6.91 -18.92 19.88
C LYS A 174 -7.85 -18.72 21.08
N THR A 175 -9.07 -18.21 20.86
CA THR A 175 -9.97 -17.78 21.93
C THR A 175 -11.13 -18.74 22.19
N GLY A 176 -11.37 -19.72 21.30
CA GLY A 176 -12.53 -20.61 21.35
C GLY A 176 -13.88 -19.92 21.04
N LYS A 177 -13.85 -18.65 20.60
CA LYS A 177 -15.04 -17.90 20.20
C LYS A 177 -15.37 -18.13 18.74
N SER A 178 -16.63 -17.92 18.34
CA SER A 178 -17.00 -17.97 16.93
C SER A 178 -16.37 -16.81 16.14
N VAL A 179 -16.11 -17.03 14.86
CA VAL A 179 -15.62 -15.97 13.95
C VAL A 179 -16.59 -14.78 13.95
N ASP A 180 -17.89 -15.04 13.99
CA ASP A 180 -18.93 -14.00 13.96
C ASP A 180 -18.96 -13.19 15.25
N ASP A 181 -18.73 -13.79 16.40
CA ASP A 181 -18.66 -13.06 17.67
C ASP A 181 -17.45 -12.11 17.68
N ILE A 182 -16.30 -12.59 17.19
CA ILE A 182 -15.10 -11.76 17.11
C ILE A 182 -15.31 -10.63 16.08
N ARG A 183 -15.92 -10.93 14.92
CA ARG A 183 -16.25 -9.93 13.91
C ARG A 183 -17.16 -8.85 14.48
N ARG A 184 -18.26 -9.23 15.14
CA ARG A 184 -19.18 -8.28 15.79
C ARG A 184 -18.49 -7.42 16.84
N ALA A 185 -17.68 -8.03 17.70
CA ALA A 185 -16.93 -7.30 18.72
C ALA A 185 -15.94 -6.29 18.12
N GLN A 186 -15.29 -6.63 17.01
CA GLN A 186 -14.40 -5.71 16.32
C GLN A 186 -15.14 -4.58 15.59
N GLN A 187 -16.28 -4.88 14.97
CA GLN A 187 -17.12 -3.90 14.30
C GLN A 187 -17.71 -2.88 15.29
N ALA A 188 -18.10 -3.33 16.49
CA ALA A 188 -18.61 -2.46 17.55
C ALA A 188 -17.57 -1.40 18.02
N GLN A 189 -16.29 -1.62 17.79
CA GLN A 189 -15.22 -0.65 18.09
C GLN A 189 -15.01 0.39 16.97
N ILE A 190 -15.66 0.21 15.83
CA ILE A 190 -15.56 1.11 14.70
C ILE A 190 -16.75 2.06 14.75
N PRO A 191 -16.57 3.39 14.71
CA PRO A 191 -17.69 4.33 14.77
C PRO A 191 -18.79 4.08 13.73
N ALA A 192 -18.43 3.58 12.54
CA ALA A 192 -19.38 3.20 11.49
C ALA A 192 -20.11 1.88 11.74
N GLY A 193 -19.78 1.14 12.80
CA GLY A 193 -20.37 -0.15 13.15
C GLY A 193 -20.07 -1.31 12.18
N ARG A 194 -19.19 -1.10 11.21
CA ARG A 194 -18.84 -2.08 10.18
C ARG A 194 -17.41 -1.93 9.70
N TYR A 195 -16.90 -2.91 8.98
CA TYR A 195 -15.69 -2.76 8.18
C TYR A 195 -16.00 -1.93 6.93
N GLY A 196 -14.97 -1.21 6.43
CA GLY A 196 -15.02 -0.61 5.11
C GLY A 196 -14.95 -1.66 4.01
N THR A 197 -15.41 -1.34 2.80
CA THR A 197 -15.27 -2.21 1.63
C THR A 197 -14.02 -1.86 0.81
N ALA A 198 -13.59 -2.78 -0.06
CA ALA A 198 -12.47 -2.53 -0.97
C ALA A 198 -12.75 -1.35 -1.91
N GLU A 199 -14.01 -1.22 -2.36
CA GLU A 199 -14.47 -0.15 -3.25
C GLU A 199 -14.42 1.22 -2.56
N GLU A 200 -14.83 1.31 -1.30
CA GLU A 200 -14.73 2.55 -0.51
C GLU A 200 -13.28 3.00 -0.36
N PHE A 201 -12.37 2.05 -0.12
CA PHE A 201 -10.94 2.33 -0.05
C PHE A 201 -10.38 2.76 -1.41
N GLY A 202 -10.73 2.01 -2.46
CA GLY A 202 -10.32 2.28 -3.83
C GLY A 202 -10.76 3.66 -4.32
N ALA A 203 -11.98 4.07 -3.99
CA ALA A 203 -12.53 5.38 -4.36
C ALA A 203 -11.70 6.54 -3.78
N ILE A 204 -11.30 6.46 -2.50
CA ILE A 204 -10.43 7.47 -1.88
C ILE A 204 -9.03 7.46 -2.51
N CYS A 205 -8.47 6.28 -2.77
CA CYS A 205 -7.18 6.17 -3.43
C CYS A 205 -7.22 6.78 -4.84
N ALA A 206 -8.25 6.46 -5.62
CA ALA A 206 -8.46 7.01 -6.97
C ALA A 206 -8.63 8.53 -6.95
N PHE A 207 -9.37 9.08 -5.97
CA PHE A 207 -9.47 10.52 -5.78
C PHE A 207 -8.10 11.16 -5.55
N LEU A 208 -7.27 10.61 -4.66
CA LEU A 208 -5.92 11.11 -4.41
C LEU A 208 -5.00 11.02 -5.64
N CYS A 209 -5.25 10.07 -6.54
CA CYS A 209 -4.54 9.94 -7.82
C CYS A 209 -5.04 10.89 -8.90
N SER A 210 -6.15 11.57 -8.70
CA SER A 210 -6.81 12.41 -9.69
C SER A 210 -6.24 13.84 -9.77
N GLN A 211 -6.66 14.59 -10.79
CA GLN A 211 -6.36 16.01 -10.92
C GLN A 211 -7.06 16.85 -9.84
N GLN A 212 -8.22 16.41 -9.35
CA GLN A 212 -8.98 17.10 -8.31
C GLN A 212 -8.23 17.18 -6.97
N ALA A 213 -7.30 16.26 -6.72
CA ALA A 213 -6.46 16.23 -5.53
C ALA A 213 -5.14 17.02 -5.67
N ALA A 214 -5.07 17.98 -6.62
CA ALA A 214 -3.83 18.71 -6.92
C ALA A 214 -3.30 19.58 -5.76
N TYR A 215 -4.14 19.89 -4.79
CA TYR A 215 -3.78 20.73 -3.64
C TYR A 215 -3.74 19.96 -2.30
N LEU A 216 -3.74 18.62 -2.33
CA LEU A 216 -3.71 17.77 -1.14
C LEU A 216 -2.32 17.15 -0.91
#